data_9a9fc6519c2c5e4ac83aa28a3b13913f
#
_entry.id   9a9fc6519c2c5e4ac83aa28a3b13913f
#
_cell.length_a   1.000
_cell.length_b   1.000
_cell.length_c   1.000
_cell.angle_alpha   90.00
_cell.angle_beta   90.00
_cell.angle_gamma   90.00
#
_symmetry.space_group_name_H-M   'P 1'
#
loop_
_entity.id
_entity.type
_entity.pdbx_description
1 polymer ?
#
loop_
_entity_poly.entity_id
_entity_poly.type
_entity_poly.pdbx_seq_one_letter_code
_entity_poly.pdbx_strand_id
1 'polypeptide(L)' 'MNCNKLEEARKEQGLSVSEVCRKLDINRSTWYRWIGGEHTPTIEKILKVCSLMGIDVNELIN' A
#
# COMPACT_ATOMS: atom_id res chain seq x y z
N MET A 1 -6.71 6.24 -8.42
CA MET A 1 -5.66 5.33 -7.95
C MET A 1 -6.28 4.03 -7.48
N ASN A 2 -5.73 2.92 -7.88
CA ASN A 2 -6.27 1.60 -7.53
C ASN A 2 -5.46 0.95 -6.41
N CYS A 3 -5.77 1.29 -5.18
CA CYS A 3 -5.04 0.78 -4.02
C CYS A 3 -5.36 -0.69 -3.71
N ASN A 4 -6.35 -1.29 -4.39
CA ASN A 4 -6.62 -2.72 -4.22
C ASN A 4 -5.41 -3.56 -4.66
N LYS A 5 -4.63 -3.04 -5.60
CA LYS A 5 -3.41 -3.73 -6.03
C LYS A 5 -2.37 -3.84 -4.92
N LEU A 6 -2.39 -2.91 -3.98
CA LEU A 6 -1.51 -2.97 -2.82
C LEU A 6 -1.87 -4.17 -1.94
N GLU A 7 -3.17 -4.39 -1.74
CA GLU A 7 -3.65 -5.51 -0.95
C GLU A 7 -3.30 -6.84 -1.63
N GLU A 8 -3.48 -6.91 -2.94
CA GLU A 8 -3.12 -8.10 -3.71
C GLU A 8 -1.62 -8.40 -3.60
N ALA A 9 -0.79 -7.38 -3.77
CA ALA A 9 0.66 -7.55 -3.68
C ALA A 9 1.09 -7.99 -2.28
N ARG A 10 0.47 -7.41 -1.25
CA ARG A 10 0.75 -7.79 0.12
C ARG A 10 0.49 -9.28 0.34
N LYS A 11 -0.66 -9.75 -0.12
CA LYS A 11 -1.05 -11.15 0.03
C LYS A 11 -0.12 -12.08 -0.73
N GLU A 12 0.26 -11.70 -1.96
CA GLU A 12 1.17 -12.49 -2.76
C GLU A 12 2.53 -12.66 -2.10
N GLN A 13 2.97 -11.64 -1.37
CA GLN A 13 4.26 -11.69 -0.69
C GLN A 13 4.18 -12.27 0.71
N GLY A 14 2.99 -12.65 1.16
CA GLY A 14 2.81 -13.24 2.47
C GLY A 14 3.03 -12.28 3.63
N LEU A 15 2.90 -10.97 3.38
CA LEU A 15 3.07 -9.97 4.42
C LEU A 15 1.76 -9.70 5.14
N SER A 16 1.81 -9.60 6.47
CA SER A 16 0.63 -9.20 7.23
C SER A 16 0.43 -7.69 7.14
N VAL A 17 -0.80 -7.23 7.39
CA VAL A 17 -1.09 -5.80 7.45
C VAL A 17 -0.21 -5.13 8.49
N SER A 18 -0.04 -5.76 9.65
CA SER A 18 0.82 -5.22 10.71
C SER A 18 2.26 -5.01 10.26
N GLU A 19 2.81 -5.97 9.52
CA GLU A 19 4.17 -5.86 9.02
C GLU A 19 4.33 -4.71 8.04
N VAL A 20 3.39 -4.58 7.10
CA VAL A 20 3.43 -3.52 6.10
C VAL A 20 3.30 -2.16 6.77
N CYS A 21 2.35 -2.02 7.69
CA CYS A 21 2.13 -0.75 8.39
C CYS A 21 3.34 -0.36 9.21
N ARG A 22 3.99 -1.31 9.87
CA ARG A 22 5.21 -1.03 10.63
C ARG A 22 6.31 -0.52 9.72
N LYS A 23 6.48 -1.15 8.56
CA LYS A 23 7.51 -0.76 7.60
C LYS A 23 7.25 0.60 6.97
N LEU A 24 5.98 0.94 6.81
CA LEU A 24 5.57 2.23 6.24
C LEU A 24 5.39 3.31 7.30
N ASP A 25 5.48 2.93 8.57
CA ASP A 25 5.26 3.85 9.69
C ASP A 25 3.87 4.48 9.64
N ILE A 26 2.85 3.65 9.46
CA ILE A 26 1.46 4.06 9.42
C ILE A 26 0.62 3.17 10.34
N ASN A 27 -0.58 3.63 10.69
CA ASN A 27 -1.53 2.85 11.46
C ASN A 27 -2.30 1.91 10.53
N ARG A 28 -2.82 0.81 11.09
CA ARG A 28 -3.65 -0.11 10.31
C ARG A 28 -4.88 0.58 9.73
N SER A 29 -5.47 1.52 10.49
CA SER A 29 -6.62 2.27 9.99
C SER A 29 -6.28 3.05 8.74
N THR A 30 -5.06 3.59 8.66
CA THR A 30 -4.61 4.31 7.47
C THR A 30 -4.53 3.36 6.26
N TRP A 31 -3.99 2.16 6.47
CA TRP A 31 -3.92 1.15 5.42
C TRP A 31 -5.31 0.83 4.86
N TYR A 32 -6.27 0.56 5.74
CA TYR A 32 -7.62 0.23 5.32
C TYR A 32 -8.35 1.39 4.64
N ARG A 33 -8.04 2.63 5.04
CA ARG A 33 -8.60 3.80 4.36
C ARG A 33 -8.07 3.94 2.94
N TRP A 34 -6.80 3.62 2.74
CA TRP A 34 -6.24 3.59 1.38
C TRP A 34 -6.93 2.54 0.53
N ILE A 35 -7.06 1.33 1.07
CA ILE A 35 -7.68 0.21 0.34
C ILE A 35 -9.14 0.51 0.03
N GLY A 36 -9.84 1.13 0.97
CA GLY A 36 -11.25 1.50 0.80
C GLY A 36 -11.50 2.75 -0.01
N GLY A 37 -10.44 3.45 -0.43
CA GLY A 37 -10.57 4.65 -1.24
C GLY A 37 -10.94 5.91 -0.49
N GLU A 38 -10.96 5.88 0.83
CA GLU A 38 -11.28 7.06 1.65
C GLU A 38 -10.16 8.09 1.66
N HIS A 39 -8.92 7.61 1.58
CA HIS A 39 -7.74 8.47 1.58
C HIS A 39 -6.78 8.02 0.51
N THR A 40 -6.10 8.98 -0.09
CA THR A 40 -5.04 8.71 -1.06
C THR A 40 -3.70 8.86 -0.36
N PRO A 41 -2.79 7.88 -0.48
CA PRO A 41 -1.46 8.03 0.09
C PRO A 41 -0.71 9.21 -0.52
N THR A 42 0.18 9.81 0.25
CA THR A 42 1.08 10.84 -0.30
C THR A 42 2.04 10.17 -1.29
N ILE A 43 2.63 10.98 -2.16
CA ILE A 43 3.60 10.46 -3.15
C ILE A 43 4.75 9.76 -2.43
N GLU A 44 5.22 10.31 -1.33
CA GLU A 44 6.28 9.71 -0.54
C GLU A 44 5.90 8.30 -0.07
N LYS A 45 4.69 8.15 0.45
CA LYS A 45 4.20 6.84 0.91
C LYS A 45 3.97 5.88 -0.25
N ILE A 46 3.48 6.39 -1.38
CA ILE A 46 3.28 5.58 -2.58
C ILE A 46 4.61 4.99 -3.05
N LEU A 47 5.64 5.81 -3.13
CA LEU A 47 6.95 5.33 -3.57
C LEU A 47 7.52 4.31 -2.59
N LYS A 48 7.32 4.54 -1.31
CA LYS A 48 7.78 3.61 -0.28
C LYS A 48 7.08 2.26 -0.37
N VAL A 49 5.76 2.27 -0.51
CA VAL A 49 5.00 1.02 -0.58
C VAL A 49 5.29 0.27 -1.87
N CYS A 50 5.45 0.99 -2.98
CA CYS A 50 5.80 0.34 -4.25
C CYS A 50 7.16 -0.33 -4.17
N SER A 51 8.13 0.34 -3.56
CA SER A 51 9.46 -0.24 -3.36
C SER A 51 9.38 -1.48 -2.46
N LEU A 52 8.60 -1.40 -1.39
CA LEU A 52 8.44 -2.52 -0.45
C LEU A 52 7.79 -3.72 -1.11
N MET A 53 6.78 -3.47 -1.94
CA MET A 53 6.01 -4.54 -2.60
C MET A 53 6.60 -5.00 -3.93
N GLY A 54 7.59 -4.30 -4.45
CA GLY A 54 8.18 -4.64 -5.73
C GLY A 54 7.26 -4.39 -6.92
N ILE A 55 6.39 -3.40 -6.81
CA ILE A 55 5.46 -3.06 -7.90
C ILE A 55 5.81 -1.69 -8.46
N ASP A 56 5.46 -1.51 -9.74
CA ASP A 56 5.67 -0.24 -10.42
C ASP A 56 4.54 0.72 -10.01
N VAL A 57 4.91 1.98 -9.74
CA VAL A 57 3.93 3.00 -9.37
C VAL A 57 2.85 3.17 -10.43
N ASN A 58 3.20 2.93 -11.70
CA ASN A 58 2.24 3.03 -12.81
C ASN A 58 1.09 2.03 -12.68
N GLU A 59 1.31 0.91 -12.03
CA GLU A 59 0.27 -0.08 -11.80
C GLU A 59 -0.82 0.45 -10.86
N LEU A 60 -0.46 1.35 -9.96
CA LEU A 60 -1.42 1.97 -9.05
C LEU A 60 -2.19 3.11 -9.69
N ILE A 61 -1.54 3.86 -10.57
CA ILE A 61 -2.13 5.03 -11.21
C ILE A 61 -3.15 4.62 -12.27
N ASN A 62 -2.86 3.58 -13.00
CA ASN A 62 -3.76 3.04 -14.01
C ASN A 62 -4.75 2.09 -13.37
#